data_60816073c211c8aec72dc756686ea168
#
_entry.id   60816073c211c8aec72dc756686ea168
#
_cell.length_a   1.000
_cell.length_b   1.000
_cell.length_c   1.000
_cell.angle_alpha   90.00
_cell.angle_beta   90.00
_cell.angle_gamma   90.00
#
_symmetry.space_group_name_H-M   'P 1'
#
loop_
_entity.id
_entity.type
_entity.pdbx_description
1 polymer ?
#
loop_
_entity_poly.entity_id
_entity_poly.type
_entity_poly.pdbx_seq_one_letter_code
_entity_poly.pdbx_strand_id
1 'polypeptide(L)'
;MFVVCILAVLMDAGPSGITGQPQGAVREVVAESKPQDPAPAATGGGSLAWRGYFGLEGRLFPHSPAVPGQIRHGLFLVAQPEISYTSADRRHRINATLFGRFSLSPTYGSADVRELYWQYRQDRWSLLAGMNRVFWGATESRHTIDIVNQSDLRENYIGDVKLGQLMVAATLQRGWGQLEFYALPVFRPRAFPVSDDRPRLLLPVKGHEVLDGPPVDVAARVSISRGDGDLHAYYFRGVNREPNLVPVFDATGAPIRLTPNYKPIDQFAADVQYTLGSWLLKGEVFHRITPDARYQSAVGGVEHGFSRLFGGASDIALLAEFQFDNRPDTEWPAPATRGVFAGMRLAVNDTRSSEAKAGVVHDFPSHSWIIKADFSRRLTDQWGLSFAFSGFGNVGRSRALADFSRDSYLTITLRRYL
;
A
#
# COMPACT_ATOMS: atom_id res chain seq x y z
N MET A 1 15.04 20.63 12.50
CA MET A 1 16.42 20.98 12.14
C MET A 1 17.14 19.90 11.32
N PHE A 2 16.65 18.68 11.24
CA PHE A 2 17.27 17.60 10.44
C PHE A 2 16.87 17.58 8.94
N VAL A 3 15.74 18.14 8.56
CA VAL A 3 15.25 18.14 7.15
C VAL A 3 15.99 19.16 6.28
N VAL A 4 16.59 20.21 6.86
CA VAL A 4 17.27 21.26 6.11
C VAL A 4 18.70 20.88 5.71
N CYS A 5 19.35 19.95 6.41
CA CYS A 5 20.72 19.52 6.11
C CYS A 5 20.85 18.56 4.92
N ILE A 6 19.80 17.83 4.53
CA ILE A 6 19.87 16.88 3.41
C ILE A 6 19.78 17.59 2.05
N LEU A 7 19.15 18.76 1.99
CA LEU A 7 19.06 19.55 0.75
C LEU A 7 20.40 20.20 0.35
N ALA A 8 21.32 20.43 1.28
CA ALA A 8 22.56 21.14 1.02
C ALA A 8 23.68 20.27 0.40
N VAL A 9 23.60 18.95 0.53
CA VAL A 9 24.65 18.02 0.06
C VAL A 9 24.50 17.67 -1.43
N LEU A 10 23.32 17.85 -2.02
CA LEU A 10 23.04 17.49 -3.42
C LEU A 10 23.29 18.63 -4.43
N MET A 11 23.67 19.83 -4.00
CA MET A 11 23.83 20.98 -4.89
C MET A 11 25.25 21.19 -5.46
N ASP A 12 26.25 20.43 -5.02
CA ASP A 12 27.66 20.74 -5.31
C ASP A 12 28.45 19.67 -6.09
N ALA A 13 27.81 18.92 -6.98
CA ALA A 13 28.50 18.04 -7.91
C ALA A 13 28.33 18.51 -9.36
N GLY A 14 29.41 19.14 -9.90
CA GLY A 14 29.53 19.57 -11.29
C GLY A 14 29.54 18.38 -12.28
N PRO A 15 29.31 18.62 -13.59
CA PRO A 15 29.06 17.56 -14.56
C PRO A 15 30.35 16.89 -15.00
N SER A 16 30.52 15.61 -14.68
CA SER A 16 31.48 14.75 -15.38
C SER A 16 30.72 13.75 -16.26
N GLY A 17 30.84 13.96 -17.58
CA GLY A 17 30.23 13.08 -18.58
C GLY A 17 30.87 11.70 -18.58
N ILE A 18 30.05 10.66 -18.48
CA ILE A 18 30.37 9.32 -18.95
C ILE A 18 29.11 8.78 -19.62
N THR A 19 29.19 8.61 -20.93
CA THR A 19 28.22 7.91 -21.77
C THR A 19 28.36 6.42 -21.54
N GLY A 20 27.31 5.79 -21.03
CA GLY A 20 27.20 4.33 -20.92
C GLY A 20 25.85 4.00 -20.27
N GLN A 21 24.84 3.70 -21.06
CA GLN A 21 23.59 3.15 -20.55
C GLN A 21 23.84 1.74 -19.98
N PRO A 22 23.57 1.45 -18.71
CA PRO A 22 23.33 0.10 -18.25
C PRO A 22 21.87 -0.26 -18.52
N GLN A 23 21.65 -1.15 -19.46
CA GLN A 23 20.42 -1.93 -19.55
C GLN A 23 20.35 -2.82 -18.31
N GLY A 24 19.31 -2.69 -17.50
CA GLY A 24 19.02 -3.63 -16.43
C GLY A 24 18.69 -3.03 -15.06
N ALA A 25 18.02 -1.88 -14.99
CA ALA A 25 17.33 -1.52 -13.75
C ALA A 25 16.06 -2.36 -13.64
N VAL A 26 16.01 -3.28 -12.67
CA VAL A 26 14.79 -3.96 -12.26
C VAL A 26 13.84 -2.88 -11.77
N ARG A 27 12.94 -2.45 -12.63
CA ARG A 27 11.87 -1.52 -12.26
C ARG A 27 11.04 -2.16 -11.16
N GLU A 28 10.89 -1.43 -10.09
CA GLU A 28 10.04 -1.69 -8.95
C GLU A 28 8.67 -2.28 -9.35
N VAL A 29 8.47 -3.57 -9.04
CA VAL A 29 7.14 -4.21 -9.11
C VAL A 29 6.56 -4.13 -7.69
N VAL A 30 6.30 -2.91 -7.24
CA VAL A 30 5.44 -2.58 -6.13
C VAL A 30 4.40 -1.59 -6.60
N ALA A 31 3.70 -2.04 -7.53
CA ALA A 31 2.31 -1.69 -7.81
C ALA A 31 1.74 -2.96 -8.39
N GLU A 32 0.53 -3.33 -8.09
CA GLU A 32 -0.28 -3.92 -9.15
C GLU A 32 0.15 -3.22 -10.42
N SER A 33 0.81 -3.94 -11.32
CA SER A 33 1.41 -3.38 -12.52
C SER A 33 0.43 -2.36 -13.12
N LYS A 34 0.74 -1.06 -13.01
CA LYS A 34 -0.02 -0.07 -13.77
C LYS A 34 0.03 -0.57 -15.20
N PRO A 35 -1.10 -0.88 -15.82
CA PRO A 35 -1.10 -1.43 -17.16
C PRO A 35 -0.30 -0.48 -18.05
N GLN A 36 0.71 -0.97 -18.76
CA GLN A 36 1.30 -0.20 -19.83
C GLN A 36 0.15 0.27 -20.74
N ASP A 37 0.08 1.56 -20.99
CA ASP A 37 -0.92 2.08 -21.93
C ASP A 37 -0.87 1.24 -23.22
N PRO A 38 -1.99 0.68 -23.69
CA PRO A 38 -1.99 -0.10 -24.92
C PRO A 38 -1.39 0.74 -26.04
N ALA A 39 -0.51 0.11 -26.83
CA ALA A 39 0.02 0.74 -28.02
C ALA A 39 -1.17 1.26 -28.88
N PRO A 40 -1.14 2.50 -29.36
CA PRO A 40 -2.31 3.10 -30.02
C PRO A 40 -2.61 2.38 -31.33
N ALA A 41 -3.84 1.86 -31.45
CA ALA A 41 -4.40 1.59 -32.76
C ALA A 41 -4.56 2.93 -33.47
N ALA A 42 -3.87 3.12 -34.59
CA ALA A 42 -3.95 4.31 -35.43
C ALA A 42 -5.26 4.30 -36.22
N THR A 43 -6.34 4.72 -35.60
CA THR A 43 -7.61 5.09 -36.26
C THR A 43 -8.20 6.27 -35.54
N GLY A 44 -8.70 7.26 -36.24
CA GLY A 44 -9.09 8.61 -35.80
C GLY A 44 -10.21 8.71 -34.76
N GLY A 45 -10.35 7.75 -33.85
CA GLY A 45 -11.27 7.72 -32.72
C GLY A 45 -10.54 7.52 -31.38
N GLY A 46 -11.23 7.78 -30.25
CA GLY A 46 -10.72 7.45 -28.92
C GLY A 46 -10.60 5.94 -28.72
N SER A 47 -9.77 5.49 -27.76
CA SER A 47 -9.57 4.08 -27.41
C SER A 47 -10.34 3.70 -26.17
N LEU A 48 -11.05 2.58 -26.21
CA LEU A 48 -11.70 1.94 -25.06
C LEU A 48 -10.98 0.62 -24.76
N ALA A 49 -10.56 0.43 -23.51
CA ALA A 49 -9.91 -0.79 -23.06
C ALA A 49 -10.68 -1.40 -21.88
N TRP A 50 -10.84 -2.72 -21.93
CA TRP A 50 -11.39 -3.53 -20.84
C TRP A 50 -10.29 -4.43 -20.30
N ARG A 51 -10.19 -4.52 -18.99
CA ARG A 51 -9.24 -5.37 -18.27
C ARG A 51 -9.86 -5.84 -16.97
N GLY A 52 -9.09 -6.64 -16.24
CA GLY A 52 -9.48 -7.06 -14.92
C GLY A 52 -9.53 -8.57 -14.79
N TYR A 53 -10.17 -9.01 -13.72
CA TYR A 53 -10.29 -10.45 -13.45
C TYR A 53 -11.56 -10.78 -12.66
N PHE A 54 -11.95 -12.05 -12.77
CA PHE A 54 -12.81 -12.74 -11.82
C PHE A 54 -12.01 -13.87 -11.19
N GLY A 55 -12.26 -14.18 -9.92
CA GLY A 55 -11.48 -15.21 -9.24
C GLY A 55 -12.23 -15.89 -8.12
N LEU A 56 -11.68 -17.04 -7.74
CA LEU A 56 -12.04 -17.78 -6.54
C LEU A 56 -10.87 -17.68 -5.56
N GLU A 57 -11.15 -17.21 -4.35
CA GLU A 57 -10.18 -17.06 -3.27
C GLU A 57 -10.54 -17.97 -2.11
N GLY A 58 -9.60 -18.84 -1.71
CA GLY A 58 -9.67 -19.64 -0.51
C GLY A 58 -8.77 -19.11 0.59
N ARG A 59 -9.26 -18.97 1.82
CA ARG A 59 -8.45 -18.68 3.02
C ARG A 59 -8.44 -19.85 3.96
N LEU A 60 -7.25 -20.33 4.30
CA LEU A 60 -7.03 -21.50 5.15
C LEU A 60 -6.30 -21.07 6.42
N PHE A 61 -6.93 -21.33 7.58
CA PHE A 61 -6.38 -21.03 8.89
C PHE A 61 -5.97 -22.34 9.59
N PRO A 62 -4.70 -22.52 9.98
CA PRO A 62 -4.25 -23.75 10.66
C PRO A 62 -4.84 -23.89 12.07
N HIS A 63 -5.15 -22.78 12.72
CA HIS A 63 -5.70 -22.76 14.08
C HIS A 63 -7.20 -22.49 14.10
N SER A 64 -7.89 -23.06 15.10
CA SER A 64 -9.29 -22.73 15.37
C SER A 64 -9.46 -21.25 15.69
N PRO A 65 -10.64 -20.66 15.37
CA PRO A 65 -10.93 -19.26 15.69
C PRO A 65 -10.72 -18.94 17.17
N ALA A 66 -10.28 -17.71 17.46
CA ALA A 66 -10.17 -17.21 18.83
C ALA A 66 -11.54 -16.84 19.42
N VAL A 67 -12.49 -16.44 18.57
CA VAL A 67 -13.85 -16.01 18.96
C VAL A 67 -14.86 -16.97 18.36
N PRO A 68 -15.87 -17.46 19.16
CA PRO A 68 -16.96 -18.25 18.62
C PRO A 68 -17.71 -17.53 17.49
N GLY A 69 -18.14 -18.25 16.46
CA GLY A 69 -18.86 -17.70 15.31
C GLY A 69 -17.99 -17.21 14.17
N GLN A 70 -16.66 -17.03 14.35
CA GLN A 70 -15.76 -16.70 13.24
C GLN A 70 -15.60 -17.89 12.28
N ILE A 71 -15.38 -17.57 11.01
CA ILE A 71 -15.09 -18.58 9.96
C ILE A 71 -13.85 -19.40 10.32
N ARG A 72 -13.92 -20.71 10.04
CA ARG A 72 -12.77 -21.60 10.18
C ARG A 72 -11.90 -21.60 8.93
N HIS A 73 -12.53 -21.48 7.78
CA HIS A 73 -11.93 -21.31 6.46
C HIS A 73 -12.83 -20.38 5.64
N GLY A 74 -12.27 -19.60 4.75
CA GLY A 74 -13.06 -18.71 3.90
C GLY A 74 -13.02 -19.16 2.43
N LEU A 75 -14.13 -19.05 1.72
CA LEU A 75 -14.19 -19.17 0.28
C LEU A 75 -14.94 -17.97 -0.29
N PHE A 76 -14.29 -17.26 -1.22
CA PHE A 76 -14.78 -15.98 -1.72
C PHE A 76 -14.76 -15.95 -3.25
N LEU A 77 -15.78 -15.32 -3.81
CA LEU A 77 -15.75 -14.83 -5.18
C LEU A 77 -15.14 -13.43 -5.15
N VAL A 78 -14.15 -13.18 -5.99
CA VAL A 78 -13.50 -11.89 -6.16
C VAL A 78 -13.62 -11.41 -7.59
N ALA A 79 -13.81 -10.10 -7.78
CA ALA A 79 -13.88 -9.49 -9.10
C ALA A 79 -13.26 -8.10 -9.07
N GLN A 80 -12.48 -7.78 -10.09
CA GLN A 80 -11.94 -6.45 -10.31
C GLN A 80 -12.00 -6.11 -11.80
N PRO A 81 -13.17 -5.70 -12.31
CA PRO A 81 -13.27 -5.16 -13.67
C PRO A 81 -12.69 -3.76 -13.75
N GLU A 82 -12.01 -3.48 -14.84
CA GLU A 82 -11.40 -2.19 -15.16
C GLU A 82 -11.82 -1.76 -16.57
N ILE A 83 -12.22 -0.49 -16.69
CA ILE A 83 -12.59 0.14 -17.96
C ILE A 83 -11.82 1.44 -18.06
N SER A 84 -11.14 1.66 -19.17
CA SER A 84 -10.48 2.92 -19.45
C SER A 84 -10.80 3.42 -20.84
N TYR A 85 -11.17 4.68 -20.93
CA TYR A 85 -11.35 5.40 -22.18
C TYR A 85 -10.30 6.52 -22.29
N THR A 86 -9.66 6.62 -23.45
CA THR A 86 -8.73 7.71 -23.79
C THR A 86 -9.20 8.36 -25.09
N SER A 87 -9.37 9.68 -25.08
CA SER A 87 -9.78 10.45 -26.27
C SER A 87 -8.74 10.38 -27.40
N ALA A 88 -9.16 10.67 -28.62
CA ALA A 88 -8.29 10.64 -29.81
C ALA A 88 -7.09 11.59 -29.69
N ASP A 89 -7.28 12.76 -29.08
CA ASP A 89 -6.20 13.74 -28.80
C ASP A 89 -5.36 13.37 -27.57
N ARG A 90 -5.67 12.24 -26.86
CA ARG A 90 -5.03 11.74 -25.65
C ARG A 90 -5.03 12.70 -24.46
N ARG A 91 -5.82 13.78 -24.53
CA ARG A 91 -5.91 14.76 -23.45
C ARG A 91 -6.90 14.35 -22.37
N HIS A 92 -7.94 13.62 -22.71
CA HIS A 92 -8.96 13.17 -21.78
C HIS A 92 -8.83 11.66 -21.54
N ARG A 93 -8.81 11.27 -20.27
CA ARG A 93 -8.90 9.87 -19.83
C ARG A 93 -10.02 9.73 -18.82
N ILE A 94 -10.83 8.70 -18.97
CA ILE A 94 -11.79 8.24 -17.95
C ILE A 94 -11.36 6.83 -17.55
N ASN A 95 -11.27 6.58 -16.26
CA ASN A 95 -10.93 5.27 -15.72
C ASN A 95 -11.95 4.85 -14.69
N ALA A 96 -12.36 3.57 -14.72
CA ALA A 96 -13.19 2.95 -13.71
C ALA A 96 -12.58 1.61 -13.30
N THR A 97 -12.28 1.44 -12.02
CA THR A 97 -11.85 0.17 -11.40
C THR A 97 -12.77 -0.12 -10.23
N LEU A 98 -13.56 -1.17 -10.37
CA LEU A 98 -14.45 -1.66 -9.31
C LEU A 98 -13.80 -2.87 -8.64
N PHE A 99 -14.14 -3.08 -7.38
CA PHE A 99 -13.71 -4.27 -6.65
C PHE A 99 -14.89 -4.89 -5.91
N GLY A 100 -14.98 -6.20 -5.92
CA GLY A 100 -15.95 -6.96 -5.15
C GLY A 100 -15.34 -8.24 -4.60
N ARG A 101 -15.64 -8.55 -3.34
CA ARG A 101 -15.24 -9.77 -2.65
C ARG A 101 -16.41 -10.27 -1.82
N PHE A 102 -16.94 -11.44 -2.13
CA PHE A 102 -18.14 -11.99 -1.55
C PHE A 102 -17.86 -13.39 -1.00
N SER A 103 -18.12 -13.58 0.30
CA SER A 103 -18.02 -14.89 0.95
C SER A 103 -19.18 -15.79 0.54
N LEU A 104 -18.87 -17.05 0.30
CA LEU A 104 -19.89 -18.06 -0.06
C LEU A 104 -20.54 -18.69 1.19
N SER A 105 -19.87 -18.63 2.36
CA SER A 105 -20.43 -19.14 3.61
C SER A 105 -19.59 -18.66 4.82
N PRO A 106 -20.18 -17.95 5.80
CA PRO A 106 -21.48 -17.29 5.76
C PRO A 106 -21.53 -16.19 4.69
N THR A 107 -22.73 -15.79 4.29
CA THR A 107 -22.89 -14.82 3.21
C THR A 107 -22.64 -13.40 3.72
N TYR A 108 -21.52 -12.84 3.37
CA TYR A 108 -21.18 -11.42 3.52
C TYR A 108 -20.27 -10.99 2.38
N GLY A 109 -20.17 -9.70 2.14
CA GLY A 109 -19.35 -9.21 1.06
C GLY A 109 -18.87 -7.78 1.27
N SER A 110 -17.93 -7.40 0.46
CA SER A 110 -17.47 -6.03 0.34
C SER A 110 -17.37 -5.64 -1.13
N ALA A 111 -17.76 -4.43 -1.41
CA ALA A 111 -17.54 -3.81 -2.72
C ALA A 111 -16.97 -2.42 -2.53
N ASP A 112 -16.16 -1.97 -3.48
CA ASP A 112 -15.56 -0.65 -3.50
C ASP A 112 -15.40 -0.13 -4.92
N VAL A 113 -15.56 1.18 -5.07
CA VAL A 113 -15.11 1.91 -6.24
C VAL A 113 -13.66 2.30 -5.97
N ARG A 114 -12.72 1.50 -6.47
CA ARG A 114 -11.28 1.75 -6.28
C ARG A 114 -10.84 2.99 -7.04
N GLU A 115 -11.30 3.11 -8.30
CA GLU A 115 -11.07 4.26 -9.15
C GLU A 115 -12.31 4.56 -9.98
N LEU A 116 -12.66 5.81 -10.10
CA LEU A 116 -13.66 6.35 -11.02
C LEU A 116 -13.35 7.82 -11.20
N TYR A 117 -12.51 8.15 -12.18
CA TYR A 117 -12.04 9.50 -12.36
C TYR A 117 -12.03 9.91 -13.82
N TRP A 118 -12.13 11.21 -14.04
CA TRP A 118 -11.74 11.88 -15.26
C TRP A 118 -10.41 12.58 -15.06
N GLN A 119 -9.51 12.48 -16.04
CA GLN A 119 -8.23 13.17 -16.07
C GLN A 119 -8.12 13.97 -17.37
N TYR A 120 -7.71 15.22 -17.24
CA TYR A 120 -7.28 16.07 -18.35
C TYR A 120 -5.79 16.30 -18.29
N ARG A 121 -5.09 16.11 -19.40
CA ARG A 121 -3.64 16.20 -19.49
C ARG A 121 -3.19 17.16 -20.56
N GLN A 122 -2.26 18.02 -20.21
CA GLN A 122 -1.50 18.90 -21.08
C GLN A 122 0.00 18.57 -20.94
N ASP A 123 0.86 19.18 -21.77
CA ASP A 123 2.31 18.89 -21.79
C ASP A 123 2.99 19.10 -20.43
N ARG A 124 2.57 20.12 -19.68
CA ARG A 124 3.22 20.55 -18.43
C ARG A 124 2.33 20.49 -17.20
N TRP A 125 1.10 20.06 -17.33
CA TRP A 125 0.18 19.93 -16.22
C TRP A 125 -0.93 18.93 -16.50
N SER A 126 -1.52 18.41 -15.46
CA SER A 126 -2.73 17.61 -15.54
C SER A 126 -3.67 17.92 -14.37
N LEU A 127 -4.96 17.67 -14.61
CA LEU A 127 -6.01 17.75 -13.61
C LEU A 127 -6.73 16.40 -13.58
N LEU A 128 -7.01 15.90 -12.37
CA LEU A 128 -7.79 14.69 -12.13
C LEU A 128 -8.94 15.04 -11.18
N ALA A 129 -10.12 14.55 -11.46
CA ALA A 129 -11.28 14.67 -10.57
C ALA A 129 -12.03 13.34 -10.50
N GLY A 130 -12.33 12.88 -9.28
CA GLY A 130 -13.07 11.66 -9.01
C GLY A 130 -12.43 10.78 -7.94
N MET A 131 -12.85 9.51 -7.89
CA MET A 131 -12.29 8.50 -6.99
C MET A 131 -10.95 8.01 -7.53
N ASN A 132 -9.88 8.08 -6.72
CA ASN A 132 -8.57 7.60 -7.13
C ASN A 132 -7.78 7.02 -5.96
N ARG A 133 -6.76 6.23 -6.27
CA ARG A 133 -5.79 5.70 -5.30
C ARG A 133 -4.43 6.34 -5.54
N VAL A 134 -3.80 6.76 -4.46
CA VAL A 134 -2.46 7.35 -4.45
C VAL A 134 -1.61 6.55 -3.47
N PHE A 135 -0.40 6.22 -3.86
CA PHE A 135 0.59 5.57 -3.01
C PHE A 135 1.78 6.48 -2.81
N TRP A 136 2.18 6.63 -1.56
CA TRP A 136 3.37 7.33 -1.14
C TRP A 136 4.31 6.37 -0.41
N GLY A 137 5.59 6.41 -0.73
CA GLY A 137 6.62 5.61 -0.09
C GLY A 137 7.51 4.85 -1.06
N ALA A 138 8.63 4.41 -0.55
CA ALA A 138 9.71 3.76 -1.30
C ALA A 138 10.17 2.43 -0.67
N THR A 139 9.89 2.20 0.61
CA THR A 139 10.32 1.01 1.36
C THR A 139 9.39 -0.18 1.14
N GLU A 140 9.84 -1.40 1.48
CA GLU A 140 9.09 -2.63 1.22
C GLU A 140 8.29 -3.13 2.42
N SER A 141 8.88 -3.05 3.61
CA SER A 141 8.30 -3.67 4.81
C SER A 141 7.09 -2.91 5.34
N ARG A 142 7.05 -1.58 5.13
CA ARG A 142 6.00 -0.70 5.62
C ARG A 142 6.08 0.64 4.91
N HIS A 143 5.00 1.07 4.27
CA HIS A 143 4.88 2.42 3.70
C HIS A 143 4.42 3.40 4.78
N THR A 144 5.37 3.85 5.60
CA THR A 144 5.05 4.62 6.81
C THR A 144 4.47 6.00 6.51
N ILE A 145 4.82 6.58 5.35
CA ILE A 145 4.39 7.94 4.94
C ILE A 145 3.04 7.98 4.21
N ASP A 146 2.49 6.80 3.82
CA ASP A 146 1.30 6.69 2.98
C ASP A 146 0.01 7.00 3.75
N ILE A 147 -0.58 8.17 3.53
CA ILE A 147 -1.68 8.73 4.33
C ILE A 147 -2.89 9.22 3.51
N VAL A 148 -2.77 9.37 2.17
CA VAL A 148 -3.84 9.98 1.37
C VAL A 148 -5.10 9.12 1.36
N ASN A 149 -4.96 7.84 1.03
CA ASN A 149 -6.06 6.90 0.96
C ASN A 149 -6.24 6.10 2.25
N GLN A 150 -7.46 5.71 2.52
CA GLN A 150 -7.80 4.82 3.63
C GLN A 150 -7.50 3.35 3.27
N SER A 151 -7.17 2.53 4.28
CA SER A 151 -6.89 1.09 4.09
C SER A 151 -8.15 0.24 4.16
N ASP A 152 -8.20 -0.83 3.36
CA ASP A 152 -9.23 -1.88 3.40
C ASP A 152 -8.73 -3.11 4.16
N LEU A 153 -8.97 -3.15 5.47
CA LEU A 153 -8.55 -4.26 6.33
C LEU A 153 -9.40 -5.53 6.13
N ARG A 154 -10.52 -5.44 5.43
CA ARG A 154 -11.37 -6.60 5.09
C ARG A 154 -10.67 -7.50 4.05
N GLU A 155 -9.98 -6.86 3.10
CA GLU A 155 -9.26 -7.60 2.07
C GLU A 155 -7.93 -8.14 2.61
N ASN A 156 -7.13 -7.30 3.25
CA ASN A 156 -5.88 -7.73 3.88
C ASN A 156 -5.59 -6.90 5.13
N TYR A 157 -5.58 -7.54 6.31
CA TYR A 157 -5.45 -6.83 7.59
C TYR A 157 -4.07 -6.19 7.80
N ILE A 158 -3.03 -6.80 7.28
CA ILE A 158 -1.64 -6.31 7.38
C ILE A 158 -1.05 -5.89 6.03
N GLY A 159 -1.89 -5.78 5.00
CA GLY A 159 -1.49 -5.35 3.67
C GLY A 159 -1.78 -3.87 3.42
N ASP A 160 -1.24 -3.38 2.31
CA ASP A 160 -1.38 -1.99 1.89
C ASP A 160 -2.52 -1.80 0.88
N VAL A 161 -3.63 -2.53 1.09
CA VAL A 161 -4.80 -2.40 0.21
C VAL A 161 -5.51 -1.09 0.51
N LYS A 162 -5.67 -0.25 -0.51
CA LYS A 162 -6.27 1.08 -0.40
C LYS A 162 -7.68 1.13 -0.96
N LEU A 163 -8.56 1.81 -0.23
CA LEU A 163 -9.87 2.24 -0.72
C LEU A 163 -9.72 3.41 -1.70
N GLY A 164 -10.62 3.54 -2.67
CA GLY A 164 -10.71 4.73 -3.48
C GLY A 164 -11.00 5.98 -2.63
N GLN A 165 -10.40 7.12 -2.94
CA GLN A 165 -10.60 8.39 -2.25
C GLN A 165 -11.11 9.42 -3.26
N LEU A 166 -12.23 10.08 -2.94
CA LEU A 166 -12.71 11.20 -3.76
C LEU A 166 -11.73 12.37 -3.65
N MET A 167 -11.25 12.83 -4.81
CA MET A 167 -10.25 13.91 -4.85
C MET A 167 -10.36 14.76 -6.11
N VAL A 168 -9.82 15.97 -6.00
CA VAL A 168 -9.35 16.78 -7.14
C VAL A 168 -7.82 16.87 -6.98
N ALA A 169 -7.09 16.49 -8.03
CA ALA A 169 -5.63 16.52 -8.00
C ALA A 169 -5.09 17.30 -9.21
N ALA A 170 -4.13 18.17 -8.96
CA ALA A 170 -3.40 18.92 -9.97
C ALA A 170 -1.94 18.54 -9.96
N THR A 171 -1.37 18.24 -11.13
CA THR A 171 0.04 17.91 -11.28
C THR A 171 0.70 18.93 -12.20
N LEU A 172 1.85 19.45 -11.79
CA LEU A 172 2.66 20.40 -12.56
C LEU A 172 4.03 19.79 -12.86
N GLN A 173 4.36 19.62 -14.12
CA GLN A 173 5.67 19.16 -14.58
C GLN A 173 6.60 20.37 -14.79
N ARG A 174 7.84 20.27 -14.30
CA ARG A 174 8.89 21.29 -14.43
C ARG A 174 10.19 20.63 -14.84
N GLY A 175 11.16 21.39 -15.35
CA GLY A 175 12.46 20.86 -15.75
C GLY A 175 13.28 20.28 -14.59
N TRP A 176 12.97 20.64 -13.34
CA TRP A 176 13.63 20.16 -12.13
C TRP A 176 12.87 19.03 -11.43
N GLY A 177 11.61 18.75 -11.81
CA GLY A 177 10.77 17.74 -11.14
C GLY A 177 9.28 17.99 -11.28
N GLN A 178 8.48 17.47 -10.34
CA GLN A 178 7.04 17.48 -10.34
C GLN A 178 6.47 18.03 -9.03
N LEU A 179 5.36 18.79 -9.13
CA LEU A 179 4.53 19.20 -8.01
C LEU A 179 3.14 18.58 -8.16
N GLU A 180 2.61 18.04 -7.08
CA GLU A 180 1.26 17.50 -7.01
C GLU A 180 0.51 18.12 -5.83
N PHE A 181 -0.75 18.47 -6.06
CA PHE A 181 -1.65 19.01 -5.04
C PHE A 181 -2.94 18.22 -5.06
N TYR A 182 -3.49 17.95 -3.88
CA TYR A 182 -4.70 17.16 -3.70
C TYR A 182 -5.66 17.89 -2.76
N ALA A 183 -6.92 17.93 -3.13
CA ALA A 183 -8.03 18.31 -2.29
C ALA A 183 -8.98 17.11 -2.15
N LEU A 184 -9.29 16.70 -0.92
CA LEU A 184 -10.04 15.51 -0.56
C LEU A 184 -11.31 15.94 0.19
N PRO A 185 -12.41 16.20 -0.53
CA PRO A 185 -13.60 16.83 0.06
C PRO A 185 -14.44 15.90 0.94
N VAL A 186 -14.18 14.59 0.91
CA VAL A 186 -14.94 13.60 1.68
C VAL A 186 -14.00 12.68 2.42
N PHE A 187 -14.09 12.64 3.74
CA PHE A 187 -13.41 11.65 4.56
C PHE A 187 -14.04 10.26 4.39
N ARG A 188 -13.23 9.23 4.26
CA ARG A 188 -13.65 7.82 4.29
C ARG A 188 -13.09 7.12 5.52
N PRO A 189 -13.92 6.46 6.34
CA PRO A 189 -13.45 5.65 7.46
C PRO A 189 -12.72 4.40 6.98
N ARG A 190 -11.85 3.85 7.82
CA ARG A 190 -11.17 2.56 7.60
C ARG A 190 -12.19 1.43 7.53
N ALA A 191 -12.03 0.55 6.58
CA ALA A 191 -12.89 -0.62 6.43
C ALA A 191 -12.36 -1.76 7.30
N PHE A 192 -13.12 -2.12 8.34
CA PHE A 192 -12.79 -3.23 9.25
C PHE A 192 -13.53 -4.51 8.85
N PRO A 193 -12.95 -5.69 9.11
CA PRO A 193 -13.62 -6.98 8.91
C PRO A 193 -14.92 -7.07 9.72
N VAL A 194 -15.92 -7.78 9.17
CA VAL A 194 -17.18 -8.06 9.87
C VAL A 194 -16.98 -9.07 11.00
N SER A 195 -18.00 -9.24 11.87
CA SER A 195 -17.91 -10.05 13.09
C SER A 195 -17.46 -11.50 12.85
N ASP A 196 -17.84 -12.07 11.71
CA ASP A 196 -17.61 -13.48 11.40
C ASP A 196 -16.33 -13.71 10.57
N ASP A 197 -15.73 -12.64 10.03
CA ASP A 197 -14.52 -12.72 9.20
C ASP A 197 -13.22 -12.90 10.02
N ARG A 198 -12.16 -13.33 9.35
CA ARG A 198 -10.79 -13.48 9.87
C ARG A 198 -9.77 -13.07 8.81
N PRO A 199 -8.62 -12.45 9.22
CA PRO A 199 -8.28 -12.01 10.59
C PRO A 199 -9.04 -10.75 11.01
N ARG A 200 -9.29 -10.59 12.31
CA ARG A 200 -9.86 -9.36 12.89
C ARG A 200 -9.46 -9.19 14.37
N LEU A 201 -9.71 -8.01 14.92
CA LEU A 201 -9.59 -7.78 16.37
C LEU A 201 -10.57 -8.66 17.15
N LEU A 202 -10.25 -9.02 18.39
CA LEU A 202 -11.11 -9.85 19.25
C LEU A 202 -12.46 -9.16 19.49
N LEU A 203 -12.47 -7.85 19.75
CA LEU A 203 -13.70 -7.08 19.82
C LEU A 203 -14.12 -6.59 18.41
N PRO A 204 -15.42 -6.64 18.09
CA PRO A 204 -15.92 -6.12 16.81
C PRO A 204 -15.76 -4.61 16.75
N VAL A 205 -15.37 -4.10 15.60
CA VAL A 205 -15.29 -2.66 15.33
C VAL A 205 -16.55 -2.20 14.64
N LYS A 206 -17.26 -1.21 15.22
CA LYS A 206 -18.54 -0.69 14.69
C LYS A 206 -18.69 0.82 14.89
N GLY A 207 -19.26 1.47 13.87
CA GLY A 207 -19.42 2.93 13.85
C GLY A 207 -18.08 3.62 13.56
N HIS A 208 -18.06 4.91 13.68
CA HIS A 208 -16.87 5.78 13.71
C HIS A 208 -17.27 7.19 14.16
N GLU A 209 -16.31 7.94 14.67
CA GLU A 209 -16.45 9.35 15.01
C GLU A 209 -15.28 10.12 14.39
N VAL A 210 -15.54 11.34 13.91
CA VAL A 210 -14.52 12.27 13.44
C VAL A 210 -14.52 13.47 14.38
N LEU A 211 -13.38 13.69 15.04
CA LEU A 211 -13.22 14.73 16.04
C LEU A 211 -12.56 15.97 15.40
N ASP A 212 -13.30 17.07 15.33
CA ASP A 212 -12.82 18.41 14.93
C ASP A 212 -11.97 18.43 13.62
N GLY A 213 -12.33 17.57 12.65
CA GLY A 213 -11.63 17.49 11.37
C GLY A 213 -11.89 18.71 10.48
N PRO A 214 -10.94 19.06 9.58
CA PRO A 214 -11.20 20.10 8.56
C PRO A 214 -12.29 19.65 7.58
N PRO A 215 -13.02 20.58 6.96
CA PRO A 215 -14.07 20.26 5.98
C PRO A 215 -13.52 19.63 4.70
N VAL A 216 -12.25 19.86 4.39
CA VAL A 216 -11.53 19.34 3.23
C VAL A 216 -10.11 18.97 3.68
N ASP A 217 -9.71 17.73 3.44
CA ASP A 217 -8.31 17.35 3.64
C ASP A 217 -7.49 17.82 2.44
N VAL A 218 -6.25 18.22 2.67
CA VAL A 218 -5.34 18.68 1.61
C VAL A 218 -4.01 17.94 1.69
N ALA A 219 -3.42 17.70 0.52
CA ALA A 219 -2.09 17.09 0.45
C ALA A 219 -1.27 17.71 -0.68
N ALA A 220 0.06 17.66 -0.53
CA ALA A 220 1.00 18.10 -1.55
C ALA A 220 2.21 17.17 -1.60
N ARG A 221 2.77 17.00 -2.80
CA ARG A 221 4.00 16.25 -3.04
C ARG A 221 4.92 17.04 -3.96
N VAL A 222 6.19 17.06 -3.63
CA VAL A 222 7.29 17.52 -4.49
C VAL A 222 8.14 16.31 -4.84
N SER A 223 8.42 16.10 -6.11
CA SER A 223 9.24 14.99 -6.61
C SER A 223 10.41 15.56 -7.41
N ILE A 224 11.62 15.14 -7.08
CA ILE A 224 12.85 15.50 -7.77
C ILE A 224 13.60 14.22 -8.13
N SER A 225 13.86 14.02 -9.43
CA SER A 225 14.69 12.93 -9.92
C SER A 225 15.97 13.52 -10.53
N ARG A 226 17.12 13.09 -10.03
CA ARG A 226 18.41 13.55 -10.54
C ARG A 226 19.46 12.45 -10.52
N GLY A 227 19.99 12.10 -11.70
CA GLY A 227 20.92 10.99 -11.84
C GLY A 227 20.28 9.67 -11.40
N ASP A 228 20.91 8.98 -10.48
CA ASP A 228 20.46 7.68 -9.94
C ASP A 228 19.59 7.82 -8.66
N GLY A 229 19.16 9.04 -8.34
CA GLY A 229 18.42 9.34 -7.12
C GLY A 229 17.06 9.98 -7.36
N ASP A 230 16.09 9.55 -6.56
CA ASP A 230 14.75 10.14 -6.44
C ASP A 230 14.55 10.63 -5.00
N LEU A 231 14.04 11.84 -4.87
CA LEU A 231 13.69 12.46 -3.59
C LEU A 231 12.27 13.00 -3.65
N HIS A 232 11.48 12.67 -2.66
CA HIS A 232 10.13 13.20 -2.52
C HIS A 232 9.94 13.85 -1.15
N ALA A 233 9.18 14.94 -1.12
CA ALA A 233 8.73 15.59 0.11
C ALA A 233 7.22 15.74 0.07
N TYR A 234 6.56 15.55 1.21
CA TYR A 234 5.12 15.46 1.33
C TYR A 234 4.60 16.30 2.47
N TYR A 235 3.41 16.84 2.27
CA TYR A 235 2.62 17.45 3.32
C TYR A 235 1.18 16.92 3.23
N PHE A 236 0.60 16.61 4.38
CA PHE A 236 -0.81 16.25 4.51
C PHE A 236 -1.39 16.98 5.72
N ARG A 237 -2.55 17.61 5.54
CA ARG A 237 -3.37 18.16 6.60
C ARG A 237 -4.81 17.66 6.42
N GLY A 238 -5.33 16.99 7.42
CA GLY A 238 -6.65 16.39 7.33
C GLY A 238 -6.97 15.47 8.47
N VAL A 239 -8.01 14.67 8.29
CA VAL A 239 -8.41 13.63 9.25
C VAL A 239 -7.45 12.44 9.14
N ASN A 240 -6.91 11.98 10.27
CA ASN A 240 -5.99 10.82 10.32
C ASN A 240 -6.64 9.58 9.70
N ARG A 241 -5.86 8.80 8.94
CA ARG A 241 -6.32 7.51 8.40
C ARG A 241 -6.15 6.34 9.39
N GLU A 242 -5.41 6.57 10.47
CA GLU A 242 -5.19 5.62 11.56
C GLU A 242 -6.02 6.08 12.78
N PRO A 243 -7.18 5.42 13.07
CA PRO A 243 -8.07 5.84 14.16
C PRO A 243 -7.58 5.35 15.52
N ASN A 244 -7.96 6.04 16.58
CA ASN A 244 -7.91 5.47 17.91
C ASN A 244 -9.14 4.59 18.14
N LEU A 245 -8.95 3.39 18.67
CA LEU A 245 -10.03 2.47 18.97
C LEU A 245 -10.49 2.65 20.41
N VAL A 246 -11.68 3.19 20.59
CA VAL A 246 -12.25 3.45 21.91
C VAL A 246 -13.20 2.32 22.28
N PRO A 247 -13.00 1.63 23.43
CA PRO A 247 -13.87 0.57 23.87
C PRO A 247 -15.23 1.12 24.33
N VAL A 248 -16.30 0.44 23.95
CA VAL A 248 -17.66 0.67 24.45
C VAL A 248 -18.00 -0.46 25.39
N PHE A 249 -18.49 -0.12 26.57
CA PHE A 249 -18.80 -1.06 27.65
C PHE A 249 -20.30 -1.30 27.76
N ASP A 250 -20.69 -2.49 28.22
CA ASP A 250 -22.05 -2.80 28.60
C ASP A 250 -22.36 -2.34 30.05
N ALA A 251 -23.57 -2.61 30.52
CA ALA A 251 -24.01 -2.24 31.88
C ALA A 251 -23.23 -2.94 33.02
N THR A 252 -22.50 -4.02 32.71
CA THR A 252 -21.64 -4.76 33.65
C THR A 252 -20.21 -4.24 33.68
N GLY A 253 -19.85 -3.31 32.79
CA GLY A 253 -18.49 -2.81 32.62
C GLY A 253 -17.61 -3.69 31.74
N ALA A 254 -18.18 -4.65 31.00
CA ALA A 254 -17.42 -5.47 30.04
C ALA A 254 -17.33 -4.78 28.67
N PRO A 255 -16.16 -4.75 28.01
CA PRO A 255 -16.02 -4.17 26.69
C PRO A 255 -16.71 -5.07 25.65
N ILE A 256 -17.64 -4.50 24.87
CA ILE A 256 -18.45 -5.24 23.90
C ILE A 256 -18.10 -4.92 22.44
N ARG A 257 -17.49 -3.77 22.18
CA ARG A 257 -17.07 -3.34 20.84
C ARG A 257 -16.05 -2.21 20.92
N LEU A 258 -15.42 -1.92 19.78
CA LEU A 258 -14.53 -0.77 19.59
C LEU A 258 -15.18 0.21 18.61
N THR A 259 -15.07 1.52 18.91
CA THR A 259 -15.47 2.60 17.99
C THR A 259 -14.23 3.35 17.52
N PRO A 260 -13.97 3.41 16.21
CA PRO A 260 -12.87 4.18 15.66
C PRO A 260 -13.11 5.68 15.80
N ASN A 261 -12.20 6.40 16.47
CA ASN A 261 -12.20 7.84 16.58
C ASN A 261 -11.05 8.43 15.79
N TYR A 262 -11.37 9.33 14.86
CA TYR A 262 -10.42 9.95 13.94
C TYR A 262 -10.16 11.39 14.35
N LYS A 263 -8.89 11.76 14.53
CA LYS A 263 -8.43 13.09 14.91
C LYS A 263 -7.85 13.84 13.71
N PRO A 264 -7.85 15.18 13.70
CA PRO A 264 -7.10 15.95 12.71
C PRO A 264 -5.60 15.77 12.91
N ILE A 265 -4.84 15.83 11.82
CA ILE A 265 -3.38 15.76 11.82
C ILE A 265 -2.76 16.75 10.84
N ASP A 266 -1.51 17.13 11.15
CA ASP A 266 -0.54 17.62 10.19
C ASP A 266 0.59 16.60 10.06
N GLN A 267 0.92 16.17 8.84
CA GLN A 267 2.03 15.26 8.59
C GLN A 267 2.99 15.85 7.56
N PHE A 268 4.27 15.92 7.94
CA PHE A 268 5.38 16.21 7.04
C PHE A 268 6.15 14.93 6.82
N ALA A 269 6.45 14.60 5.56
CA ALA A 269 7.13 13.36 5.26
C ALA A 269 8.12 13.54 4.10
N ALA A 270 9.06 12.61 4.01
CA ALA A 270 10.00 12.52 2.89
C ALA A 270 10.34 11.06 2.63
N ASP A 271 10.64 10.74 1.38
CA ASP A 271 11.34 9.51 1.01
C ASP A 271 12.48 9.79 0.03
N VAL A 272 13.40 8.85 0.00
CA VAL A 272 14.54 8.85 -0.89
C VAL A 272 14.80 7.45 -1.42
N GLN A 273 15.13 7.37 -2.70
CA GLN A 273 15.70 6.20 -3.34
C GLN A 273 16.98 6.57 -4.05
N TYR A 274 18.01 5.72 -3.97
CA TYR A 274 19.27 5.94 -4.67
C TYR A 274 19.83 4.62 -5.18
N THR A 275 20.06 4.53 -6.49
CA THR A 275 20.63 3.35 -7.15
C THR A 275 22.15 3.47 -7.22
N LEU A 276 22.85 2.47 -6.72
CA LEU A 276 24.32 2.39 -6.77
C LEU A 276 24.72 1.01 -7.35
N GLY A 277 24.86 0.93 -8.66
CA GLY A 277 25.09 -0.35 -9.33
C GLY A 277 23.94 -1.31 -9.11
N SER A 278 24.20 -2.46 -8.46
CA SER A 278 23.19 -3.46 -8.09
C SER A 278 22.54 -3.21 -6.72
N TRP A 279 22.93 -2.13 -6.03
CA TRP A 279 22.35 -1.73 -4.75
C TRP A 279 21.26 -0.67 -4.96
N LEU A 280 20.17 -0.79 -4.22
CA LEU A 280 19.15 0.25 -4.09
C LEU A 280 19.01 0.62 -2.62
N LEU A 281 19.32 1.87 -2.30
CA LEU A 281 19.14 2.45 -0.97
C LEU A 281 17.76 3.09 -0.91
N LYS A 282 17.01 2.85 0.17
CA LYS A 282 15.65 3.36 0.37
C LYS A 282 15.50 3.95 1.76
N GLY A 283 14.71 4.99 1.88
CA GLY A 283 14.37 5.56 3.19
C GLY A 283 13.09 6.36 3.16
N GLU A 284 12.32 6.25 4.22
CA GLU A 284 11.10 7.01 4.47
C GLU A 284 11.13 7.58 5.89
N VAL A 285 10.59 8.76 6.06
CA VAL A 285 10.42 9.39 7.38
C VAL A 285 9.18 10.26 7.38
N PHE A 286 8.44 10.26 8.49
CA PHE A 286 7.45 11.29 8.75
C PHE A 286 7.58 11.90 10.15
N HIS A 287 7.11 13.13 10.27
CA HIS A 287 6.76 13.80 11.51
C HIS A 287 5.28 14.12 11.50
N ARG A 288 4.53 13.60 12.49
CA ARG A 288 3.08 13.78 12.61
C ARG A 288 2.75 14.55 13.89
N ILE A 289 1.82 15.47 13.75
CA ILE A 289 1.28 16.29 14.82
C ILE A 289 -0.21 15.97 14.92
N THR A 290 -0.66 15.56 16.09
CA THR A 290 -2.08 15.39 16.47
C THR A 290 -2.43 16.39 17.57
N PRO A 291 -3.68 16.58 17.94
CA PRO A 291 -4.05 17.42 19.09
C PRO A 291 -3.34 17.03 20.39
N ASP A 292 -3.06 15.74 20.57
CA ASP A 292 -2.58 15.19 21.85
C ASP A 292 -1.10 14.78 21.81
N ALA A 293 -0.49 14.68 20.62
CA ALA A 293 0.85 14.13 20.48
C ALA A 293 1.63 14.66 19.28
N ARG A 294 2.95 14.50 19.35
CA ARG A 294 3.88 14.66 18.22
C ARG A 294 4.80 13.46 18.19
N TYR A 295 4.90 12.82 17.03
CA TYR A 295 5.72 11.63 16.89
C TYR A 295 6.30 11.46 15.49
N GLN A 296 7.27 10.56 15.37
CA GLN A 296 7.98 10.26 14.14
C GLN A 296 7.95 8.76 13.86
N SER A 297 8.00 8.44 12.58
CA SER A 297 8.30 7.08 12.11
C SER A 297 9.30 7.16 10.98
N ALA A 298 10.18 6.18 10.90
CA ALA A 298 11.16 6.06 9.84
C ALA A 298 11.34 4.58 9.46
N VAL A 299 11.56 4.35 8.18
CA VAL A 299 12.01 3.07 7.64
C VAL A 299 13.18 3.36 6.72
N GLY A 300 14.25 2.59 6.83
CA GLY A 300 15.40 2.74 5.96
C GLY A 300 16.08 1.42 5.72
N GLY A 301 16.58 1.21 4.50
CA GLY A 301 17.19 -0.07 4.16
C GLY A 301 17.86 -0.11 2.81
N VAL A 302 18.25 -1.32 2.47
CA VAL A 302 18.99 -1.63 1.25
C VAL A 302 18.39 -2.84 0.56
N GLU A 303 18.48 -2.83 -0.76
CA GLU A 303 18.18 -3.97 -1.62
C GLU A 303 19.40 -4.26 -2.49
N HIS A 304 19.73 -5.53 -2.69
CA HIS A 304 20.79 -5.95 -3.60
C HIS A 304 20.25 -6.97 -4.60
N GLY A 305 20.38 -6.65 -5.89
CA GLY A 305 19.95 -7.48 -7.00
C GLY A 305 21.07 -8.37 -7.53
N PHE A 306 20.76 -9.65 -7.75
CA PHE A 306 21.60 -10.63 -8.42
C PHE A 306 20.87 -11.10 -9.67
N SER A 307 21.40 -10.76 -10.83
CA SER A 307 20.83 -11.17 -12.11
C SER A 307 21.43 -12.49 -12.59
N ARG A 308 20.64 -13.25 -13.35
CA ARG A 308 21.05 -14.53 -13.95
C ARG A 308 21.53 -15.55 -12.93
N LEU A 309 20.72 -15.79 -11.92
CA LEU A 309 21.03 -16.75 -10.83
C LEU A 309 21.46 -18.10 -11.42
N PHE A 310 22.63 -18.60 -11.00
CA PHE A 310 23.25 -19.85 -11.47
C PHE A 310 23.39 -19.94 -13.00
N GLY A 311 23.55 -18.81 -13.70
CA GLY A 311 23.67 -18.78 -15.17
C GLY A 311 22.34 -18.94 -15.92
N GLY A 312 21.21 -19.02 -15.19
CA GLY A 312 19.85 -19.08 -15.76
C GLY A 312 19.26 -17.70 -16.07
N ALA A 313 17.95 -17.67 -16.34
CA ALA A 313 17.22 -16.42 -16.61
C ALA A 313 16.74 -15.72 -15.34
N SER A 314 16.73 -16.40 -14.18
CA SER A 314 16.13 -15.91 -12.94
C SER A 314 16.96 -14.82 -12.27
N ASP A 315 16.27 -13.83 -11.71
CA ASP A 315 16.85 -12.77 -10.90
C ASP A 315 16.35 -12.88 -9.45
N ILE A 316 17.20 -12.56 -8.49
CA ILE A 316 16.85 -12.51 -7.08
C ILE A 316 17.27 -11.15 -6.50
N ALA A 317 16.46 -10.57 -5.65
CA ALA A 317 16.81 -9.43 -4.83
C ALA A 317 16.70 -9.77 -3.35
N LEU A 318 17.70 -9.38 -2.57
CA LEU A 318 17.72 -9.49 -1.11
C LEU A 318 17.51 -8.11 -0.51
N LEU A 319 16.65 -8.02 0.50
CA LEU A 319 16.25 -6.78 1.13
C LEU A 319 16.52 -6.84 2.63
N ALA A 320 16.95 -5.71 3.20
CA ALA A 320 17.06 -5.52 4.64
C ALA A 320 16.63 -4.10 4.99
N GLU A 321 15.69 -3.94 5.94
CA GLU A 321 15.22 -2.64 6.39
C GLU A 321 15.16 -2.57 7.92
N PHE A 322 15.41 -1.39 8.46
CA PHE A 322 15.19 -1.07 9.87
C PHE A 322 13.97 -0.15 9.99
N GLN A 323 13.11 -0.44 10.96
CA GLN A 323 11.89 0.33 11.26
C GLN A 323 12.02 0.99 12.63
N PHE A 324 11.58 2.24 12.69
CA PHE A 324 11.49 3.02 13.93
C PHE A 324 10.15 3.75 13.97
N ASP A 325 9.45 3.70 15.12
CA ASP A 325 8.20 4.43 15.35
C ASP A 325 8.07 4.72 16.85
N ASN A 326 7.96 6.01 17.22
CA ASN A 326 7.87 6.45 18.60
C ASN A 326 6.48 7.00 18.96
N ARG A 327 5.44 6.56 18.20
CA ARG A 327 4.06 6.96 18.51
C ARG A 327 3.66 6.56 19.93
N PRO A 328 2.92 7.42 20.64
CA PRO A 328 2.45 7.11 22.00
C PRO A 328 1.35 6.04 21.97
N ASP A 329 1.09 5.46 23.12
CA ASP A 329 0.09 4.40 23.29
C ASP A 329 -1.35 4.85 23.02
N THR A 330 -1.60 6.14 22.98
CA THR A 330 -2.89 6.74 22.63
C THR A 330 -3.19 6.75 21.14
N GLU A 331 -2.21 6.42 20.30
CA GLU A 331 -2.37 6.37 18.85
C GLU A 331 -2.55 4.93 18.33
N TRP A 332 -3.04 4.78 17.10
CA TRP A 332 -3.14 3.47 16.43
C TRP A 332 -1.80 2.74 16.48
N PRO A 333 -1.75 1.49 16.98
CA PRO A 333 -0.47 0.84 17.25
C PRO A 333 0.27 0.50 15.95
N ALA A 334 1.58 0.78 15.92
CA ALA A 334 2.47 0.35 14.85
C ALA A 334 2.72 -1.17 14.95
N PRO A 335 2.77 -1.91 13.84
CA PRO A 335 3.10 -3.34 13.82
C PRO A 335 4.49 -3.65 14.39
N ALA A 336 5.45 -2.74 14.16
CA ALA A 336 6.76 -2.74 14.78
C ALA A 336 7.15 -1.32 15.21
N THR A 337 7.74 -1.17 16.38
CA THR A 337 8.19 0.11 16.94
C THR A 337 9.69 0.29 16.83
N ARG A 338 10.47 -0.77 16.98
CA ARG A 338 11.91 -0.85 16.69
C ARG A 338 12.18 -2.24 16.12
N GLY A 339 12.18 -2.36 14.80
CA GLY A 339 12.21 -3.67 14.17
C GLY A 339 13.17 -3.74 12.98
N VAL A 340 13.45 -4.95 12.59
CA VAL A 340 14.17 -5.26 11.35
C VAL A 340 13.27 -6.08 10.44
N PHE A 341 13.40 -5.80 9.16
CA PHE A 341 12.83 -6.60 8.09
C PHE A 341 13.97 -7.25 7.30
N ALA A 342 13.81 -8.51 6.98
CA ALA A 342 14.62 -9.21 5.99
C ALA A 342 13.70 -9.84 4.96
N GLY A 343 14.01 -9.66 3.68
CA GLY A 343 13.16 -10.13 2.60
C GLY A 343 13.92 -10.57 1.37
N MET A 344 13.21 -11.25 0.48
CA MET A 344 13.69 -11.65 -0.83
C MET A 344 12.59 -11.55 -1.88
N ARG A 345 12.98 -11.23 -3.12
CA ARG A 345 12.15 -11.32 -4.31
C ARG A 345 12.85 -12.21 -5.33
N LEU A 346 12.12 -13.10 -5.96
CA LEU A 346 12.58 -13.96 -7.03
C LEU A 346 11.70 -13.72 -8.27
N ALA A 347 12.31 -13.30 -9.36
CA ALA A 347 11.70 -13.29 -10.68
C ALA A 347 12.30 -14.44 -11.50
N VAL A 348 11.46 -15.40 -11.89
CA VAL A 348 11.93 -16.57 -12.66
C VAL A 348 12.25 -16.19 -14.10
N ASN A 349 11.63 -15.09 -14.60
CA ASN A 349 11.74 -14.59 -15.97
C ASN A 349 11.34 -15.64 -17.02
N ASP A 350 10.38 -16.49 -16.67
CA ASP A 350 9.78 -17.48 -17.56
C ASP A 350 8.60 -16.86 -18.35
N THR A 351 8.15 -17.57 -19.38
CA THR A 351 6.98 -17.14 -20.19
C THR A 351 5.67 -17.07 -19.41
N ARG A 352 5.63 -17.61 -18.19
CA ARG A 352 4.48 -17.64 -17.30
C ARG A 352 4.53 -16.58 -16.21
N SER A 353 5.51 -15.66 -16.24
CA SER A 353 5.70 -14.58 -15.27
C SER A 353 5.66 -15.11 -13.82
N SER A 354 6.45 -16.16 -13.54
CA SER A 354 6.52 -16.74 -12.19
C SER A 354 7.34 -15.85 -11.26
N GLU A 355 6.75 -15.45 -10.16
CA GLU A 355 7.37 -14.56 -9.16
C GLU A 355 7.12 -15.09 -7.75
N ALA A 356 8.09 -14.92 -6.87
CA ALA A 356 7.95 -15.20 -5.44
C ALA A 356 8.54 -14.04 -4.63
N LYS A 357 7.88 -13.73 -3.51
CA LYS A 357 8.36 -12.77 -2.51
C LYS A 357 8.22 -13.41 -1.14
N ALA A 358 9.19 -13.17 -0.26
CA ALA A 358 9.08 -13.58 1.13
C ALA A 358 9.79 -12.55 2.01
N GLY A 359 9.27 -12.34 3.21
CA GLY A 359 9.88 -11.43 4.16
C GLY A 359 9.39 -11.66 5.57
N VAL A 360 10.22 -11.25 6.52
CA VAL A 360 9.93 -11.32 7.95
C VAL A 360 10.28 -10.00 8.61
N VAL A 361 9.34 -9.46 9.41
CA VAL A 361 9.57 -8.34 10.32
C VAL A 361 9.71 -8.91 11.73
N HIS A 362 10.75 -8.50 12.46
CA HIS A 362 10.91 -8.76 13.89
C HIS A 362 10.90 -7.45 14.66
N ASP A 363 10.00 -7.31 15.64
CA ASP A 363 9.95 -6.17 16.55
C ASP A 363 10.71 -6.49 17.83
N PHE A 364 11.76 -5.72 18.15
CA PHE A 364 12.62 -5.99 19.30
C PHE A 364 11.90 -5.81 20.66
N PRO A 365 11.06 -4.76 20.88
CA PRO A 365 10.43 -4.58 22.18
C PRO A 365 9.40 -5.64 22.53
N SER A 366 8.58 -6.06 21.58
CA SER A 366 7.55 -7.09 21.79
C SER A 366 8.03 -8.51 21.53
N HIS A 367 9.18 -8.65 20.83
CA HIS A 367 9.67 -9.91 20.26
C HIS A 367 8.71 -10.60 19.29
N SER A 368 7.76 -9.83 18.72
CA SER A 368 6.80 -10.36 17.77
C SER A 368 7.39 -10.50 16.37
N TRP A 369 6.78 -11.41 15.59
CA TRP A 369 7.15 -11.68 14.21
C TRP A 369 5.94 -11.54 13.30
N ILE A 370 6.14 -10.91 12.14
CA ILE A 370 5.22 -10.94 11.00
C ILE A 370 5.96 -11.60 9.85
N ILE A 371 5.37 -12.62 9.26
CA ILE A 371 5.92 -13.32 8.10
C ILE A 371 4.94 -13.15 6.95
N LYS A 372 5.44 -12.73 5.79
CA LYS A 372 4.67 -12.67 4.54
C LYS A 372 5.41 -13.46 3.48
N ALA A 373 4.70 -14.22 2.68
CA ALA A 373 5.23 -14.87 1.51
C ALA A 373 4.15 -14.92 0.41
N ASP A 374 4.51 -14.53 -0.79
CA ASP A 374 3.64 -14.49 -1.94
C ASP A 374 4.30 -15.24 -3.09
N PHE A 375 3.49 -15.97 -3.84
CA PHE A 375 3.88 -16.59 -5.10
C PHE A 375 2.78 -16.35 -6.12
N SER A 376 3.15 -16.00 -7.35
CA SER A 376 2.20 -15.87 -8.44
C SER A 376 2.76 -16.47 -9.73
N ARG A 377 1.85 -17.04 -10.54
CA ARG A 377 2.18 -17.62 -11.84
C ARG A 377 0.97 -17.58 -12.76
N ARG A 378 1.18 -17.32 -14.05
CA ARG A 378 0.21 -17.58 -15.11
C ARG A 378 0.18 -19.08 -15.42
N LEU A 379 -1.01 -19.67 -15.41
CA LEU A 379 -1.23 -21.05 -15.85
C LEU A 379 -1.39 -21.08 -17.37
N THR A 380 -2.16 -20.11 -17.90
CA THR A 380 -2.38 -19.84 -19.33
C THR A 380 -2.43 -18.32 -19.54
N ASP A 381 -2.65 -17.87 -20.76
CA ASP A 381 -2.83 -16.42 -21.04
C ASP A 381 -4.01 -15.80 -20.27
N GLN A 382 -5.03 -16.59 -19.97
CA GLN A 382 -6.24 -16.15 -19.30
C GLN A 382 -6.33 -16.55 -17.80
N TRP A 383 -5.51 -17.49 -17.35
CA TRP A 383 -5.60 -18.00 -15.98
C TRP A 383 -4.32 -17.76 -15.20
N GLY A 384 -4.48 -17.26 -13.98
CA GLY A 384 -3.40 -17.08 -13.03
C GLY A 384 -3.71 -17.74 -11.70
N LEU A 385 -2.67 -18.23 -11.03
CA LEU A 385 -2.72 -18.82 -9.69
C LEU A 385 -1.78 -18.03 -8.79
N SER A 386 -2.26 -17.71 -7.59
CA SER A 386 -1.42 -17.09 -6.57
C SER A 386 -1.63 -17.74 -5.19
N PHE A 387 -0.57 -17.73 -4.42
CA PHE A 387 -0.53 -18.14 -3.01
C PHE A 387 0.01 -16.95 -2.21
N ALA A 388 -0.64 -16.61 -1.11
CA ALA A 388 -0.19 -15.59 -0.19
C ALA A 388 -0.28 -16.11 1.24
N PHE A 389 0.82 -16.13 1.95
CA PHE A 389 0.90 -16.52 3.35
C PHE A 389 1.11 -15.31 4.25
N SER A 390 0.34 -15.23 5.32
CA SER A 390 0.51 -14.25 6.40
C SER A 390 0.62 -14.99 7.72
N GLY A 391 1.77 -14.84 8.38
CA GLY A 391 2.08 -15.51 9.65
C GLY A 391 2.34 -14.54 10.78
N PHE A 392 1.87 -14.90 11.98
CA PHE A 392 2.04 -14.14 13.21
C PHE A 392 2.69 -15.03 14.27
N GLY A 393 3.80 -14.57 14.84
CA GLY A 393 4.52 -15.31 15.86
C GLY A 393 4.88 -14.46 17.06
N ASN A 394 4.82 -15.04 18.26
CA ASN A 394 5.14 -14.41 19.54
C ASN A 394 4.46 -13.05 19.78
N VAL A 395 3.20 -12.92 19.35
CA VAL A 395 2.49 -11.64 19.29
C VAL A 395 1.89 -11.16 20.63
N GLY A 396 1.91 -11.99 21.68
CA GLY A 396 1.20 -11.71 22.95
C GLY A 396 1.60 -10.40 23.66
N ARG A 397 2.78 -9.84 23.35
CA ARG A 397 3.26 -8.56 23.88
C ARG A 397 3.11 -7.39 22.89
N SER A 398 2.69 -7.65 21.67
CA SER A 398 2.52 -6.62 20.64
C SER A 398 1.15 -5.98 20.78
N ARG A 399 1.09 -4.66 20.97
CA ARG A 399 -0.18 -3.91 20.98
C ARG A 399 -0.94 -4.02 19.66
N ALA A 400 -0.23 -4.10 18.54
CA ALA A 400 -0.85 -4.18 17.23
C ALA A 400 -1.30 -5.59 16.86
N LEU A 401 -0.66 -6.64 17.40
CA LEU A 401 -0.76 -7.99 16.88
C LEU A 401 -1.27 -9.03 17.88
N ALA A 402 -1.48 -8.66 19.16
CA ALA A 402 -1.86 -9.61 20.22
C ALA A 402 -3.11 -10.43 19.88
N ASP A 403 -4.07 -9.80 19.21
CA ASP A 403 -5.34 -10.41 18.82
C ASP A 403 -5.20 -11.47 17.70
N PHE A 404 -4.05 -11.49 16.98
CA PHE A 404 -3.83 -12.34 15.80
C PHE A 404 -3.05 -13.62 16.09
N SER A 405 -2.88 -13.99 17.36
CA SER A 405 -2.09 -15.18 17.76
C SER A 405 -2.53 -16.50 17.10
N ARG A 406 -3.80 -16.58 16.64
CA ARG A 406 -4.38 -17.74 15.96
C ARG A 406 -4.71 -17.49 14.48
N ASP A 407 -4.39 -16.29 13.96
CA ASP A 407 -4.88 -15.80 12.67
C ASP A 407 -3.82 -15.85 11.55
N SER A 408 -2.77 -16.68 11.70
CA SER A 408 -1.91 -17.03 10.56
C SER A 408 -2.73 -17.77 9.50
N TYR A 409 -2.56 -17.41 8.22
CA TYR A 409 -3.38 -17.98 7.14
C TYR A 409 -2.64 -18.05 5.81
N LEU A 410 -3.11 -18.97 4.97
CA LEU A 410 -2.77 -19.10 3.56
C LEU A 410 -3.96 -18.69 2.71
N THR A 411 -3.74 -17.79 1.77
CA THR A 411 -4.70 -17.44 0.71
C THR A 411 -4.28 -18.10 -0.59
N ILE A 412 -5.21 -18.76 -1.26
CA ILE A 412 -5.02 -19.33 -2.59
C ILE A 412 -6.04 -18.66 -3.51
N THR A 413 -5.58 -18.04 -4.60
CA THR A 413 -6.48 -17.36 -5.52
C THR A 413 -6.27 -17.87 -6.95
N LEU A 414 -7.33 -18.36 -7.55
CA LEU A 414 -7.40 -18.67 -8.98
C LEU A 414 -8.13 -17.54 -9.69
N ARG A 415 -7.47 -16.85 -10.63
CA ARG A 415 -8.01 -15.72 -11.37
C ARG A 415 -8.16 -16.04 -12.84
N ARG A 416 -9.27 -15.60 -13.42
CA ARG A 416 -9.45 -15.53 -14.87
C ARG A 416 -9.39 -14.07 -15.29
N TYR A 417 -8.42 -13.74 -16.13
CA TYR A 417 -8.26 -12.41 -16.71
C TYR A 417 -9.21 -12.22 -17.91
N LEU A 418 -9.61 -10.95 -18.10
CA LEU A 418 -10.51 -10.50 -19.17
C LEU A 418 -9.71 -10.04 -20.39
#